data_ac6965a82edad42b3645e647ebb6c962
#
_entry.id   ac6965a82edad42b3645e647ebb6c962
#
_cell.length_a   1.000
_cell.length_b   1.000
_cell.length_c   1.000
_cell.angle_alpha   90.00
_cell.angle_beta   90.00
_cell.angle_gamma   90.00
#
_symmetry.space_group_name_H-M   'P 1'
#
loop_
_entity.id
_entity.type
_entity.pdbx_description
1 polymer ?
#
loop_
_entity_poly.entity_id
_entity_poly.type
_entity_poly.pdbx_seq_one_letter_code
_entity_poly.pdbx_strand_id
1 'polypeptide(L)'
;MNEAQVRTLEQVHQVLEGTHSLEFQRAEDDEGCYAWIEAVLRRLSGYSRAQITRLVSRWVGGKRLVKQYRASEHAFARRYTFADVALLAEVDRAMGTLSGPATACVLRRQRDVFGDTRFERLADLSVGHLYNLRNSAGYRAQRVVLTKTRPTKATTIGVRKAPTPEGRPGFIRIDSVHQGDQDGIKGLYHINAVDCVTQWEVVATVQVISEAHLLPVIEQMLEQFPFEILGFHSDNGSEYVNHQVARMLEKLRIEFTRSRPRRSNDNGLAETKNGAIVRKLFGYGHIAQRHAARFNTFCREYLNPFLNFHRPCLFATDKPDPKKPGRIKRVYRARDAMTPLDKLASLPDAAKFMREGITLEDLHELATALTDVQAAEELNEARNALFRRVPARTA
;
A
#
# COMPACT_ATOMS: atom_id res chain seq x y z
N MET A 1 13.21 8.11 -30.15
CA MET A 1 13.98 9.33 -29.80
C MET A 1 12.99 10.48 -29.76
N ASN A 2 13.08 11.36 -28.79
CA ASN A 2 12.37 12.63 -28.82
C ASN A 2 13.21 13.66 -29.61
N GLU A 3 12.61 14.80 -30.01
CA GLU A 3 13.30 15.85 -30.74
C GLU A 3 14.60 16.33 -30.11
N ALA A 4 14.66 16.39 -28.77
CA ALA A 4 15.86 16.77 -28.05
C ALA A 4 17.03 15.80 -28.26
N GLN A 5 16.76 14.51 -28.40
CA GLN A 5 17.79 13.48 -28.67
C GLN A 5 18.25 13.53 -30.15
N VAL A 6 17.40 13.95 -31.08
CA VAL A 6 17.79 14.17 -32.47
C VAL A 6 18.70 15.38 -32.57
N ARG A 7 18.35 16.51 -31.94
CA ARG A 7 19.20 17.71 -31.88
C ARG A 7 20.56 17.43 -31.25
N THR A 8 20.61 16.58 -30.24
CA THR A 8 21.87 16.18 -29.57
C THR A 8 22.78 15.39 -30.55
N LEU A 9 22.23 14.52 -31.40
CA LEU A 9 23.00 13.81 -32.40
C LEU A 9 23.50 14.73 -33.50
N GLU A 10 22.70 15.71 -33.92
CA GLU A 10 23.12 16.74 -34.88
C GLU A 10 24.22 17.62 -34.29
N GLN A 11 24.13 18.00 -33.02
CA GLN A 11 25.20 18.74 -32.33
C GLN A 11 26.50 17.94 -32.23
N VAL A 12 26.43 16.63 -31.94
CA VAL A 12 27.58 15.74 -31.96
C VAL A 12 28.20 15.66 -33.36
N HIS A 13 27.38 15.62 -34.40
CA HIS A 13 27.84 15.64 -35.78
C HIS A 13 28.55 16.95 -36.13
N GLN A 14 27.98 18.11 -35.76
CA GLN A 14 28.60 19.43 -35.96
C GLN A 14 29.92 19.58 -35.23
N VAL A 15 30.02 19.08 -34.01
CA VAL A 15 31.28 19.11 -33.23
C VAL A 15 32.33 18.22 -33.88
N LEU A 16 31.97 17.05 -34.39
CA LEU A 16 32.89 16.15 -35.09
C LEU A 16 33.34 16.73 -36.46
N GLU A 17 32.47 17.43 -37.18
CA GLU A 17 32.84 18.15 -38.40
C GLU A 17 33.68 19.41 -38.11
N GLY A 18 33.37 20.15 -37.02
CA GLY A 18 34.12 21.32 -36.62
C GLY A 18 35.52 21.05 -36.01
N THR A 19 35.83 19.79 -35.67
CA THR A 19 37.17 19.41 -35.15
C THR A 19 38.27 19.38 -36.23
N HIS A 20 37.94 19.68 -37.46
CA HIS A 20 38.95 20.05 -38.48
C HIS A 20 39.47 21.48 -38.32
N SER A 21 39.01 22.24 -37.31
CA SER A 21 39.46 23.59 -37.04
C SER A 21 40.74 23.64 -36.18
N LEU A 22 41.46 24.77 -36.24
CA LEU A 22 42.79 25.06 -35.72
C LEU A 22 43.08 24.69 -34.22
N GLU A 23 42.06 24.48 -33.38
CA GLU A 23 42.23 24.08 -32.01
C GLU A 23 42.62 22.60 -31.83
N PHE A 24 42.26 21.74 -32.79
CA PHE A 24 42.62 20.32 -32.79
C PHE A 24 44.10 20.10 -33.10
N GLN A 25 44.76 21.04 -33.75
CA GLN A 25 46.20 20.95 -34.10
C GLN A 25 47.14 21.28 -32.93
N ARG A 26 46.60 21.65 -31.76
CA ARG A 26 47.42 22.00 -30.57
C ARG A 26 47.52 20.94 -29.50
N ALA A 27 46.88 19.79 -29.65
CA ALA A 27 47.11 18.65 -28.74
C ALA A 27 48.36 17.91 -29.17
N GLU A 28 49.35 17.82 -28.28
CA GLU A 28 50.70 17.29 -28.57
C GLU A 28 50.73 15.76 -28.73
N ASP A 29 49.64 15.04 -28.52
CA ASP A 29 49.51 13.61 -28.78
C ASP A 29 48.04 13.21 -29.15
N ASP A 30 47.93 12.05 -29.86
CA ASP A 30 46.64 11.48 -30.27
C ASP A 30 45.74 11.09 -29.11
N GLU A 31 46.30 10.71 -27.98
CA GLU A 31 45.58 10.26 -26.76
C GLU A 31 44.91 11.44 -26.04
N GLY A 32 45.58 12.60 -25.98
CA GLY A 32 45.03 13.82 -25.43
C GLY A 32 43.87 14.38 -26.24
N CYS A 33 43.96 14.31 -27.56
CA CYS A 33 42.88 14.70 -28.46
C CYS A 33 41.61 13.83 -28.27
N TYR A 34 41.77 12.54 -28.21
CA TYR A 34 40.66 11.61 -27.98
C TYR A 34 39.99 11.83 -26.60
N ALA A 35 40.79 12.04 -25.56
CA ALA A 35 40.28 12.29 -24.22
C ALA A 35 39.47 13.62 -24.14
N TRP A 36 39.95 14.64 -24.81
CA TRP A 36 39.26 15.95 -24.90
C TRP A 36 37.94 15.84 -25.64
N ILE A 37 37.94 15.23 -26.83
CA ILE A 37 36.73 15.00 -27.63
C ILE A 37 35.73 14.20 -26.85
N GLU A 38 36.14 13.13 -26.15
CA GLU A 38 35.29 12.32 -25.32
C GLU A 38 34.64 13.15 -24.20
N ALA A 39 35.41 13.99 -23.52
CA ALA A 39 34.95 14.85 -22.42
C ALA A 39 33.90 15.88 -22.92
N VAL A 40 34.17 16.54 -24.04
CA VAL A 40 33.27 17.50 -24.68
C VAL A 40 31.96 16.83 -25.13
N LEU A 41 32.05 15.69 -25.80
CA LEU A 41 30.88 14.94 -26.25
C LEU A 41 30.03 14.42 -25.11
N ARG A 42 30.64 13.99 -24.00
CA ARG A 42 29.93 13.60 -22.79
C ARG A 42 29.15 14.75 -22.17
N ARG A 43 29.78 15.91 -22.10
CA ARG A 43 29.18 17.12 -21.51
C ARG A 43 28.00 17.65 -22.33
N LEU A 44 28.12 17.63 -23.65
CA LEU A 44 27.08 18.12 -24.56
C LEU A 44 25.92 17.12 -24.73
N SER A 45 26.21 15.83 -24.83
CA SER A 45 25.22 14.81 -25.13
C SER A 45 24.57 14.15 -23.91
N GLY A 46 25.24 14.18 -22.75
CA GLY A 46 24.85 13.42 -21.58
C GLY A 46 25.01 11.88 -21.72
N TYR A 47 25.66 11.42 -22.80
CA TYR A 47 25.88 10.00 -23.05
C TYR A 47 26.97 9.42 -22.15
N SER A 48 26.88 8.11 -21.86
CA SER A 48 27.96 7.40 -21.15
C SER A 48 29.19 7.27 -22.04
N ARG A 49 30.37 7.10 -21.40
CA ARG A 49 31.66 6.89 -22.11
C ARG A 49 31.54 5.79 -23.18
N ALA A 50 30.98 4.63 -22.81
CA ALA A 50 30.81 3.51 -23.72
C ALA A 50 29.90 3.79 -24.93
N GLN A 51 28.93 4.71 -24.80
CA GLN A 51 28.10 5.16 -25.92
C GLN A 51 28.88 6.07 -26.86
N ILE A 52 29.64 7.00 -26.30
CA ILE A 52 30.45 7.94 -27.08
C ILE A 52 31.53 7.19 -27.86
N THR A 53 32.30 6.33 -27.19
CA THR A 53 33.32 5.51 -27.85
C THR A 53 32.75 4.71 -29.02
N ARG A 54 31.55 4.12 -28.86
CA ARG A 54 30.88 3.43 -29.98
C ARG A 54 30.45 4.36 -31.12
N LEU A 55 30.00 5.56 -30.82
CA LEU A 55 29.60 6.54 -31.84
C LEU A 55 30.80 7.07 -32.59
N VAL A 56 31.88 7.40 -31.89
CA VAL A 56 33.16 7.85 -32.45
C VAL A 56 33.76 6.75 -33.36
N SER A 57 33.87 5.52 -32.87
CA SER A 57 34.38 4.38 -33.67
C SER A 57 33.56 4.15 -34.93
N ARG A 58 32.25 4.37 -34.90
CA ARG A 58 31.37 4.27 -36.08
C ARG A 58 31.63 5.41 -37.07
N TRP A 59 31.82 6.64 -36.56
CA TRP A 59 32.14 7.80 -37.37
C TRP A 59 33.49 7.66 -38.08
N VAL A 60 34.53 7.33 -37.33
CA VAL A 60 35.88 7.06 -37.86
C VAL A 60 35.86 5.94 -38.90
N GLY A 61 35.04 4.91 -38.69
CA GLY A 61 34.82 3.84 -39.65
C GLY A 61 33.94 4.21 -40.85
N GLY A 62 33.67 5.51 -41.09
CA GLY A 62 32.91 6.01 -42.26
C GLY A 62 31.42 5.67 -42.24
N LYS A 63 30.88 5.21 -41.11
CA LYS A 63 29.46 4.83 -40.95
C LYS A 63 28.60 6.01 -40.51
N ARG A 64 27.53 6.29 -41.25
CA ARG A 64 26.57 7.35 -40.90
C ARG A 64 26.02 7.16 -39.49
N LEU A 65 26.01 8.22 -38.66
CA LEU A 65 25.42 8.25 -37.33
C LEU A 65 23.88 8.38 -37.41
N VAL A 66 23.23 7.32 -37.82
CA VAL A 66 21.77 7.26 -37.87
C VAL A 66 21.27 6.38 -36.70
N LYS A 67 20.09 6.72 -36.18
CA LYS A 67 19.41 5.89 -35.17
C LYS A 67 19.14 4.50 -35.75
N GLN A 68 19.89 3.51 -35.31
CA GLN A 68 19.60 2.11 -35.64
C GLN A 68 18.56 1.54 -34.65
N TYR A 69 17.35 2.06 -34.67
CA TYR A 69 16.24 1.37 -34.07
C TYR A 69 15.66 0.45 -35.16
N ARG A 70 16.14 -0.78 -35.22
CA ARG A 70 15.37 -1.85 -35.82
C ARG A 70 14.41 -2.35 -34.74
N ALA A 71 13.11 -2.23 -34.95
CA ALA A 71 12.16 -3.07 -34.24
C ALA A 71 12.64 -4.51 -34.43
N SER A 72 12.77 -5.27 -33.35
CA SER A 72 13.14 -6.68 -33.43
C SER A 72 12.11 -7.35 -34.32
N GLU A 73 12.55 -7.99 -35.41
CA GLU A 73 11.67 -8.78 -36.31
C GLU A 73 11.02 -9.93 -35.53
N HIS A 74 11.60 -10.30 -34.39
CA HIS A 74 11.12 -11.29 -33.43
C HIS A 74 10.73 -10.65 -32.11
N ALA A 75 10.01 -9.53 -32.12
CA ALA A 75 9.43 -8.98 -30.90
C ALA A 75 8.45 -10.01 -30.34
N PHE A 76 8.69 -10.48 -29.10
CA PHE A 76 7.75 -11.36 -28.40
C PHE A 76 6.36 -10.74 -28.44
N ALA A 77 5.35 -11.53 -28.80
CA ALA A 77 3.96 -11.11 -28.76
C ALA A 77 3.63 -10.57 -27.36
N ARG A 78 2.98 -9.41 -27.32
CA ARG A 78 2.55 -8.83 -26.03
C ARG A 78 1.53 -9.75 -25.40
N ARG A 79 1.87 -10.34 -24.27
CA ARG A 79 0.95 -11.19 -23.50
C ARG A 79 -0.27 -10.41 -23.01
N TYR A 80 -0.09 -9.13 -22.64
CA TYR A 80 -1.14 -8.26 -22.13
C TYR A 80 -1.46 -7.16 -23.13
N THR A 81 -2.75 -7.02 -23.44
CA THR A 81 -3.29 -6.06 -24.40
C THR A 81 -3.53 -4.67 -23.78
N PHE A 82 -3.92 -3.70 -24.58
CA PHE A 82 -4.34 -2.40 -24.06
C PHE A 82 -5.61 -2.51 -23.20
N ALA A 83 -6.53 -3.43 -23.52
CA ALA A 83 -7.71 -3.70 -22.71
C ALA A 83 -7.34 -4.25 -21.33
N ASP A 84 -6.35 -5.13 -21.23
CA ASP A 84 -5.86 -5.64 -19.95
C ASP A 84 -5.23 -4.51 -19.10
N VAL A 85 -4.50 -3.59 -19.72
CA VAL A 85 -3.92 -2.43 -19.03
C VAL A 85 -5.02 -1.48 -18.54
N ALA A 86 -6.07 -1.27 -19.33
CA ALA A 86 -7.23 -0.46 -18.97
C ALA A 86 -7.98 -1.08 -17.78
N LEU A 87 -8.23 -2.38 -17.83
CA LEU A 87 -8.89 -3.13 -16.75
C LEU A 87 -8.05 -3.11 -15.45
N LEU A 88 -6.71 -3.23 -15.54
CA LEU A 88 -5.83 -3.07 -14.38
C LEU A 88 -5.94 -1.65 -13.80
N ALA A 89 -6.01 -0.62 -14.63
CA ALA A 89 -6.16 0.76 -14.18
C ALA A 89 -7.52 1.02 -13.52
N GLU A 90 -8.58 0.36 -13.99
CA GLU A 90 -9.92 0.37 -13.40
C GLU A 90 -9.91 -0.25 -11.99
N VAL A 91 -9.37 -1.46 -11.85
CA VAL A 91 -9.20 -2.13 -10.55
C VAL A 91 -8.37 -1.27 -9.59
N ASP A 92 -7.24 -0.74 -10.04
CA ASP A 92 -6.40 0.13 -9.22
C ASP A 92 -7.11 1.44 -8.83
N ARG A 93 -8.04 1.93 -9.65
CA ARG A 93 -8.85 3.10 -9.32
C ARG A 93 -9.86 2.75 -8.23
N ALA A 94 -10.61 1.67 -8.39
CA ALA A 94 -11.60 1.22 -7.41
C ALA A 94 -10.93 0.90 -6.06
N MET A 95 -9.89 0.08 -6.07
CA MET A 95 -9.19 -0.41 -4.87
C MET A 95 -8.17 0.60 -4.28
N GLY A 96 -8.04 1.79 -4.83
CA GLY A 96 -7.10 2.83 -4.37
C GLY A 96 -5.63 2.45 -4.51
N THR A 97 -5.24 1.71 -5.54
CA THR A 97 -3.86 1.24 -5.83
C THR A 97 -3.24 0.47 -4.66
N LEU A 98 -3.67 -0.74 -4.45
CA LEU A 98 -3.10 -1.64 -3.46
C LEU A 98 -1.63 -2.00 -3.81
N SER A 99 -0.93 -2.65 -2.87
CA SER A 99 0.38 -3.24 -3.15
C SER A 99 0.29 -4.26 -4.29
N GLY A 100 1.39 -4.47 -5.02
CA GLY A 100 1.41 -5.45 -6.12
C GLY A 100 0.87 -6.82 -5.74
N PRO A 101 1.29 -7.43 -4.60
CA PRO A 101 0.74 -8.70 -4.14
C PRO A 101 -0.76 -8.67 -3.86
N ALA A 102 -1.25 -7.60 -3.22
CA ALA A 102 -2.68 -7.47 -2.92
C ALA A 102 -3.51 -7.29 -4.19
N THR A 103 -3.04 -6.45 -5.14
CA THR A 103 -3.70 -6.31 -6.45
C THR A 103 -3.70 -7.64 -7.22
N ALA A 104 -2.59 -8.38 -7.25
CA ALA A 104 -2.53 -9.68 -7.90
C ALA A 104 -3.50 -10.69 -7.25
N CYS A 105 -3.75 -10.58 -5.93
CA CYS A 105 -4.76 -11.38 -5.25
C CYS A 105 -6.16 -10.99 -5.72
N VAL A 106 -6.50 -9.70 -5.78
CA VAL A 106 -7.80 -9.23 -6.29
C VAL A 106 -8.04 -9.72 -7.72
N LEU A 107 -7.05 -9.58 -8.62
CA LEU A 107 -7.18 -10.02 -10.00
C LEU A 107 -7.50 -11.52 -10.11
N ARG A 108 -6.88 -12.37 -9.28
CA ARG A 108 -7.19 -13.79 -9.19
C ARG A 108 -8.59 -14.06 -8.65
N ARG A 109 -8.99 -13.36 -7.59
CA ARG A 109 -10.33 -13.50 -6.99
C ARG A 109 -11.43 -13.13 -7.98
N GLN A 110 -11.23 -12.11 -8.81
CA GLN A 110 -12.20 -11.73 -9.87
C GLN A 110 -12.47 -12.91 -10.81
N ARG A 111 -11.44 -13.68 -11.20
CA ARG A 111 -11.62 -14.89 -12.01
C ARG A 111 -12.11 -16.09 -11.18
N ASP A 112 -11.40 -16.42 -10.08
CA ASP A 112 -11.54 -17.73 -9.42
C ASP A 112 -12.74 -17.77 -8.46
N VAL A 113 -13.11 -16.64 -7.85
CA VAL A 113 -14.23 -16.56 -6.90
C VAL A 113 -15.48 -15.99 -7.57
N PHE A 114 -15.33 -14.93 -8.38
CA PHE A 114 -16.47 -14.23 -8.97
C PHE A 114 -16.75 -14.62 -10.43
N GLY A 115 -15.92 -15.45 -11.06
CA GLY A 115 -16.13 -15.98 -12.41
C GLY A 115 -16.02 -14.94 -13.54
N ASP A 116 -15.39 -13.79 -13.29
CA ASP A 116 -15.27 -12.72 -14.30
C ASP A 116 -14.18 -13.06 -15.33
N THR A 117 -14.62 -13.48 -16.51
CA THR A 117 -13.75 -13.91 -17.62
C THR A 117 -12.85 -12.80 -18.17
N ARG A 118 -13.17 -11.53 -17.94
CA ARG A 118 -12.32 -10.40 -18.34
C ARG A 118 -10.94 -10.47 -17.69
N PHE A 119 -10.84 -11.09 -16.51
CA PHE A 119 -9.61 -11.19 -15.73
C PHE A 119 -8.76 -12.43 -16.04
N GLU A 120 -9.14 -13.25 -16.99
CA GLU A 120 -8.48 -14.54 -17.29
C GLU A 120 -6.96 -14.39 -17.50
N ARG A 121 -6.52 -13.39 -18.29
CA ARG A 121 -5.09 -13.11 -18.48
C ARG A 121 -4.44 -12.42 -17.28
N LEU A 122 -5.17 -11.51 -16.62
CA LEU A 122 -4.65 -10.72 -15.51
C LEU A 122 -4.54 -11.54 -14.20
N ALA A 123 -5.33 -12.57 -14.03
CA ALA A 123 -5.29 -13.44 -12.86
C ALA A 123 -3.92 -14.13 -12.67
N ASP A 124 -3.22 -14.42 -13.77
CA ASP A 124 -1.89 -15.04 -13.77
C ASP A 124 -0.74 -14.01 -13.85
N LEU A 125 -1.04 -12.72 -13.65
CA LEU A 125 -0.07 -11.66 -13.72
C LEU A 125 0.93 -11.73 -12.56
N SER A 126 2.22 -11.86 -12.87
CA SER A 126 3.25 -11.78 -11.84
C SER A 126 3.37 -10.37 -11.26
N VAL A 127 3.72 -10.26 -9.98
CA VAL A 127 3.90 -8.96 -9.31
C VAL A 127 4.93 -8.08 -10.01
N GLY A 128 6.02 -8.66 -10.50
CA GLY A 128 7.03 -7.91 -11.26
C GLY A 128 6.45 -7.32 -12.55
N HIS A 129 5.69 -8.12 -13.31
CA HIS A 129 5.07 -7.65 -14.54
C HIS A 129 3.95 -6.64 -14.27
N LEU A 130 3.20 -6.78 -13.18
CA LEU A 130 2.21 -5.80 -12.72
C LEU A 130 2.83 -4.42 -12.55
N TYR A 131 3.98 -4.33 -11.89
CA TYR A 131 4.69 -3.05 -11.76
C TYR A 131 5.21 -2.53 -13.11
N ASN A 132 5.61 -3.40 -14.04
CA ASN A 132 5.98 -3.00 -15.39
C ASN A 132 4.78 -2.41 -16.16
N LEU A 133 3.59 -3.02 -16.03
CA LEU A 133 2.37 -2.47 -16.63
C LEU A 133 1.98 -1.12 -16.03
N ARG A 134 2.07 -0.96 -14.70
CA ARG A 134 1.84 0.32 -14.01
C ARG A 134 2.81 1.43 -14.45
N ASN A 135 4.00 1.07 -14.93
CA ASN A 135 4.98 2.00 -15.46
C ASN A 135 4.82 2.26 -16.96
N SER A 136 3.93 1.56 -17.66
CA SER A 136 3.69 1.74 -19.09
C SER A 136 3.02 3.08 -19.41
N ALA A 137 3.25 3.60 -20.60
CA ALA A 137 2.61 4.85 -21.07
C ALA A 137 1.08 4.72 -21.12
N GLY A 138 0.55 3.56 -21.55
CA GLY A 138 -0.89 3.30 -21.60
C GLY A 138 -1.56 3.33 -20.24
N TYR A 139 -0.91 2.82 -19.21
CA TYR A 139 -1.43 2.90 -17.83
C TYR A 139 -1.37 4.34 -17.29
N ARG A 140 -0.24 5.04 -17.49
CA ARG A 140 -0.06 6.43 -17.01
C ARG A 140 -1.03 7.41 -17.66
N ALA A 141 -1.44 7.17 -18.92
CA ALA A 141 -2.45 7.98 -19.58
C ALA A 141 -3.84 7.87 -18.93
N GLN A 142 -4.11 6.77 -18.20
CA GLN A 142 -5.40 6.51 -17.56
C GLN A 142 -5.40 6.85 -16.06
N ARG A 143 -4.24 7.05 -15.45
CA ARG A 143 -4.13 7.24 -13.99
C ARG A 143 -2.94 8.07 -13.55
N VAL A 144 -3.20 9.05 -12.66
CA VAL A 144 -2.19 9.81 -11.91
C VAL A 144 -2.03 9.19 -10.52
N VAL A 145 -0.79 8.92 -10.08
CA VAL A 145 -0.47 8.32 -8.77
C VAL A 145 0.18 9.37 -7.87
N LEU A 146 -0.37 9.58 -6.67
CA LEU A 146 0.15 10.49 -5.65
C LEU A 146 1.02 9.78 -4.61
N THR A 147 1.98 10.50 -4.00
CA THR A 147 3.14 9.98 -3.27
C THR A 147 2.99 9.84 -1.75
N LYS A 148 3.96 9.19 -1.11
CA LYS A 148 4.07 8.64 0.25
C LYS A 148 4.31 9.66 1.37
N THR A 149 3.93 9.31 2.63
CA THR A 149 4.14 10.07 3.88
C THR A 149 5.03 9.34 4.90
N ARG A 150 5.61 10.05 5.90
CA ARG A 150 6.55 9.55 6.93
C ARG A 150 5.94 9.58 8.35
N PRO A 151 6.36 8.69 9.31
CA PRO A 151 5.75 8.55 10.64
C PRO A 151 6.43 9.34 11.78
N THR A 152 5.72 9.53 12.93
CA THR A 152 6.12 10.26 14.15
C THR A 152 6.13 9.37 15.41
N LYS A 153 6.74 9.81 16.55
CA LYS A 153 7.12 9.03 17.75
C LYS A 153 6.16 9.20 18.94
N ALA A 154 6.10 8.20 19.86
CA ALA A 154 5.17 8.04 21.00
C ALA A 154 5.82 7.82 22.39
N THR A 155 5.04 7.96 23.50
CA THR A 155 5.41 7.85 24.93
C THR A 155 4.57 6.82 25.73
N THR A 156 4.99 6.41 26.92
CA THR A 156 4.74 5.11 27.62
C THR A 156 3.86 5.11 28.88
N ILE A 157 3.04 4.05 29.19
CA ILE A 157 2.58 3.49 30.51
C ILE A 157 1.79 2.14 30.33
N GLY A 158 1.93 1.09 31.25
CA GLY A 158 1.17 -0.19 31.41
C GLY A 158 1.98 -1.47 31.43
N VAL A 159 1.32 -2.64 31.59
CA VAL A 159 1.99 -3.95 31.53
C VAL A 159 2.59 -4.13 30.15
N ARG A 160 3.92 -4.25 30.10
CA ARG A 160 4.73 -4.13 28.90
C ARG A 160 5.08 -5.52 28.36
N LYS A 161 4.14 -6.13 27.62
CA LYS A 161 4.30 -7.45 27.01
C LYS A 161 3.85 -7.36 25.55
N ALA A 162 4.63 -7.92 24.63
CA ALA A 162 4.15 -8.08 23.26
C ALA A 162 2.99 -9.08 23.24
N PRO A 163 1.95 -8.88 22.42
CA PRO A 163 0.92 -9.88 22.24
C PRO A 163 1.53 -11.18 21.71
N THR A 164 1.19 -12.29 22.32
CA THR A 164 1.61 -13.64 21.89
C THR A 164 0.38 -14.46 21.54
N PRO A 165 -0.22 -14.25 20.36
CA PRO A 165 -1.48 -14.88 19.98
C PRO A 165 -1.38 -16.38 19.69
N GLU A 166 -0.15 -16.93 19.56
CA GLU A 166 0.11 -18.36 19.30
C GLU A 166 -0.75 -18.97 18.18
N GLY A 167 -1.03 -18.17 17.15
CA GLY A 167 -1.86 -18.55 16.01
C GLY A 167 -3.37 -18.47 16.26
N ARG A 168 -3.83 -18.04 17.44
CA ARG A 168 -5.25 -17.88 17.78
C ARG A 168 -5.71 -16.45 17.46
N PRO A 169 -6.85 -16.25 16.79
CA PRO A 169 -7.47 -14.93 16.65
C PRO A 169 -8.01 -14.44 17.99
N GLY A 170 -8.32 -13.14 18.08
CA GLY A 170 -8.88 -12.54 19.29
C GLY A 170 -7.91 -11.65 20.07
N PHE A 171 -6.65 -11.53 19.64
CA PHE A 171 -5.69 -10.59 20.22
C PHE A 171 -5.63 -9.31 19.41
N ILE A 172 -6.34 -8.29 19.87
CA ILE A 172 -6.58 -7.04 19.16
C ILE A 172 -5.50 -6.01 19.50
N ARG A 173 -4.91 -5.40 18.47
CA ARG A 173 -4.09 -4.18 18.59
C ARG A 173 -4.92 -2.97 18.24
N ILE A 174 -4.87 -1.96 19.09
CA ILE A 174 -5.63 -0.72 18.90
C ILE A 174 -4.70 0.49 18.88
N ASP A 175 -5.06 1.44 18.06
CA ASP A 175 -4.39 2.74 17.94
C ASP A 175 -5.39 3.82 17.53
N SER A 176 -5.05 5.09 17.74
CA SER A 176 -5.89 6.22 17.37
C SER A 176 -5.19 7.17 16.40
N VAL A 177 -5.98 7.81 15.57
CA VAL A 177 -5.53 8.78 14.58
C VAL A 177 -6.30 10.07 14.75
N HIS A 178 -5.63 11.11 15.21
CA HIS A 178 -6.21 12.45 15.33
C HIS A 178 -6.39 13.11 13.96
N GLN A 179 -7.58 13.66 13.71
CA GLN A 179 -7.96 14.23 12.40
C GLN A 179 -7.83 15.76 12.39
N GLY A 180 -6.59 16.22 12.56
CA GLY A 180 -6.18 17.62 12.41
C GLY A 180 -6.70 18.55 13.50
N ASP A 181 -6.09 19.74 13.57
CA ASP A 181 -6.53 20.87 14.40
C ASP A 181 -6.80 22.07 13.50
N GLN A 182 -7.80 22.86 13.82
CA GLN A 182 -8.15 24.10 13.14
C GLN A 182 -8.49 25.19 14.16
N ASP A 183 -7.74 26.28 14.16
CA ASP A 183 -7.94 27.41 15.06
C ASP A 183 -8.02 27.02 16.56
N GLY A 184 -7.18 26.06 16.97
CA GLY A 184 -7.17 25.52 18.32
C GLY A 184 -8.30 24.54 18.64
N ILE A 185 -9.19 24.27 17.69
CA ILE A 185 -10.26 23.27 17.83
C ILE A 185 -9.77 21.94 17.27
N LYS A 186 -9.72 20.92 18.13
CA LYS A 186 -9.34 19.58 17.74
C LYS A 186 -10.42 18.94 16.85
N GLY A 187 -9.96 18.25 15.81
CA GLY A 187 -10.82 17.40 15.01
C GLY A 187 -11.24 16.12 15.75
N LEU A 188 -12.04 15.29 15.10
CA LEU A 188 -12.38 13.97 15.59
C LEU A 188 -11.19 13.01 15.62
N TYR A 189 -11.37 11.84 16.26
CA TYR A 189 -10.35 10.80 16.33
C TYR A 189 -10.90 9.51 15.71
N HIS A 190 -10.12 8.91 14.82
CA HIS A 190 -10.38 7.57 14.33
C HIS A 190 -9.66 6.55 15.22
N ILE A 191 -10.37 5.50 15.57
CA ILE A 191 -9.85 4.37 16.34
C ILE A 191 -9.74 3.20 15.38
N ASN A 192 -8.61 2.55 15.36
CA ASN A 192 -8.34 1.40 14.51
C ASN A 192 -7.95 0.20 15.38
N ALA A 193 -8.74 -0.86 15.31
CA ALA A 193 -8.54 -2.11 16.03
C ALA A 193 -8.27 -3.24 15.03
N VAL A 194 -7.17 -3.98 15.21
CA VAL A 194 -6.71 -4.99 14.27
C VAL A 194 -6.32 -6.27 14.99
N ASP A 195 -6.89 -7.40 14.58
CA ASP A 195 -6.48 -8.71 15.09
C ASP A 195 -5.07 -9.09 14.63
N CYS A 196 -4.28 -9.65 15.53
CA CYS A 196 -2.87 -9.97 15.29
C CYS A 196 -2.66 -11.11 14.28
N VAL A 197 -3.61 -12.04 14.17
CA VAL A 197 -3.50 -13.28 13.40
C VAL A 197 -4.16 -13.15 12.04
N THR A 198 -5.42 -12.74 12.02
CA THR A 198 -6.23 -12.64 10.81
C THR A 198 -6.10 -11.28 10.11
N GLN A 199 -5.55 -10.27 10.80
CA GLN A 199 -5.59 -8.87 10.39
C GLN A 199 -7.02 -8.36 10.18
N TRP A 200 -8.02 -9.01 10.78
CA TRP A 200 -9.39 -8.46 10.83
C TRP A 200 -9.35 -7.07 11.44
N GLU A 201 -9.93 -6.10 10.76
CA GLU A 201 -9.75 -4.68 11.06
C GLU A 201 -11.10 -3.99 11.24
N VAL A 202 -11.26 -3.29 12.34
CA VAL A 202 -12.45 -2.49 12.64
C VAL A 202 -12.02 -1.06 12.91
N VAL A 203 -12.54 -0.14 12.10
CA VAL A 203 -12.33 1.30 12.26
C VAL A 203 -13.61 1.93 12.81
N ALA A 204 -13.46 2.79 13.80
CA ALA A 204 -14.53 3.61 14.33
C ALA A 204 -14.05 5.05 14.60
N THR A 205 -14.94 5.93 15.02
CA THR A 205 -14.63 7.35 15.21
C THR A 205 -15.25 7.87 16.51
N VAL A 206 -14.48 8.64 17.26
CA VAL A 206 -14.96 9.35 18.45
C VAL A 206 -14.83 10.85 18.30
N GLN A 207 -15.69 11.59 18.94
CA GLN A 207 -15.64 13.06 18.97
C GLN A 207 -14.41 13.54 19.74
N VAL A 208 -14.23 13.00 20.93
CA VAL A 208 -13.18 13.37 21.89
C VAL A 208 -12.65 12.09 22.53
N ILE A 209 -11.35 12.06 22.78
CA ILE A 209 -10.73 11.01 23.60
C ILE A 209 -11.09 11.28 25.07
N SER A 210 -12.25 10.83 25.46
CA SER A 210 -12.69 10.78 26.85
C SER A 210 -13.40 9.46 27.07
N GLU A 211 -13.42 9.03 28.32
CA GLU A 211 -14.02 7.78 28.74
C GLU A 211 -15.47 7.63 28.26
N ALA A 212 -16.29 8.67 28.50
CA ALA A 212 -17.70 8.69 28.13
C ALA A 212 -17.94 8.48 26.62
N HIS A 213 -17.02 8.94 25.77
CA HIS A 213 -17.11 8.78 24.32
C HIS A 213 -16.43 7.51 23.81
N LEU A 214 -15.35 7.09 24.48
CA LEU A 214 -14.53 5.98 24.03
C LEU A 214 -15.13 4.60 24.34
N LEU A 215 -15.66 4.43 25.57
CA LEU A 215 -16.23 3.15 26.01
C LEU A 215 -17.33 2.60 25.10
N PRO A 216 -18.40 3.37 24.77
CA PRO A 216 -19.46 2.86 23.91
C PRO A 216 -18.95 2.51 22.49
N VAL A 217 -17.95 3.25 22.00
CA VAL A 217 -17.37 3.00 20.67
C VAL A 217 -16.51 1.74 20.69
N ILE A 218 -15.71 1.51 21.73
CA ILE A 218 -14.92 0.27 21.86
C ILE A 218 -15.86 -0.95 21.96
N GLU A 219 -16.94 -0.87 22.75
CA GLU A 219 -17.94 -1.95 22.84
C GLU A 219 -18.48 -2.30 21.45
N GLN A 220 -18.99 -1.29 20.72
CA GLN A 220 -19.48 -1.46 19.35
C GLN A 220 -18.42 -1.97 18.35
N MET A 221 -17.15 -1.63 18.56
CA MET A 221 -16.05 -2.15 17.75
C MET A 221 -15.80 -3.63 18.03
N LEU A 222 -15.77 -4.04 19.31
CA LEU A 222 -15.56 -5.43 19.70
C LEU A 222 -16.67 -6.35 19.19
N GLU A 223 -17.90 -5.85 19.08
CA GLU A 223 -19.04 -6.57 18.50
C GLU A 223 -18.87 -6.91 17.01
N GLN A 224 -18.06 -6.16 16.28
CA GLN A 224 -17.82 -6.38 14.83
C GLN A 224 -16.75 -7.43 14.53
N PHE A 225 -16.10 -7.99 15.54
CA PHE A 225 -15.22 -9.14 15.36
C PHE A 225 -16.04 -10.43 15.40
N PRO A 226 -15.87 -11.35 14.44
CA PRO A 226 -16.67 -12.57 14.36
C PRO A 226 -16.20 -13.66 15.34
N PHE A 227 -15.11 -13.45 16.05
CA PHE A 227 -14.50 -14.36 17.00
C PHE A 227 -14.42 -13.76 18.40
N GLU A 228 -14.21 -14.60 19.41
CA GLU A 228 -14.04 -14.16 20.78
C GLU A 228 -12.78 -13.31 20.96
N ILE A 229 -12.91 -12.21 21.69
CA ILE A 229 -11.79 -11.33 22.00
C ILE A 229 -11.10 -11.81 23.29
N LEU A 230 -9.82 -12.14 23.16
CA LEU A 230 -9.00 -12.72 24.24
C LEU A 230 -8.04 -11.70 24.84
N GLY A 231 -7.55 -10.77 24.03
CA GLY A 231 -6.56 -9.80 24.46
C GLY A 231 -6.71 -8.46 23.74
N PHE A 232 -6.41 -7.39 24.47
CA PHE A 232 -6.45 -6.03 23.97
C PHE A 232 -5.10 -5.38 24.20
N HIS A 233 -4.44 -4.97 23.13
CA HIS A 233 -3.11 -4.37 23.17
C HIS A 233 -3.15 -2.96 22.64
N SER A 234 -2.81 -1.98 23.49
CA SER A 234 -2.68 -0.59 23.06
C SER A 234 -1.24 -0.15 22.98
N ASP A 235 -0.98 0.88 22.18
CA ASP A 235 0.23 1.67 22.31
C ASP A 235 0.18 2.44 23.64
N ASN A 236 1.29 3.11 23.98
CA ASN A 236 1.45 3.87 25.19
C ASN A 236 0.68 5.19 25.22
N GLY A 237 -0.32 5.34 24.37
CA GLY A 237 -1.23 6.48 24.34
C GLY A 237 -2.07 6.57 25.60
N SER A 238 -2.14 7.75 26.22
CA SER A 238 -2.89 8.01 27.47
C SER A 238 -4.38 7.70 27.34
N GLU A 239 -4.93 7.75 26.11
CA GLU A 239 -6.34 7.57 25.83
C GLU A 239 -6.87 6.16 26.14
N TYR A 240 -6.03 5.12 25.96
CA TYR A 240 -6.42 3.73 26.24
C TYR A 240 -6.03 3.26 27.62
N VAL A 241 -5.32 4.13 28.37
CA VAL A 241 -4.78 3.83 29.68
C VAL A 241 -5.64 4.41 30.79
N ASN A 242 -6.90 4.26 30.62
CA ASN A 242 -7.88 4.73 31.58
C ASN A 242 -8.35 3.54 32.41
N HIS A 243 -8.54 3.76 33.70
CA HIS A 243 -9.02 2.75 34.66
C HIS A 243 -10.38 2.14 34.25
N GLN A 244 -11.20 2.85 33.51
CA GLN A 244 -12.50 2.36 33.11
C GLN A 244 -12.43 1.45 31.87
N VAL A 245 -11.61 1.76 30.88
CA VAL A 245 -11.33 0.83 29.78
C VAL A 245 -10.73 -0.46 30.34
N ALA A 246 -9.79 -0.35 31.29
CA ALA A 246 -9.22 -1.53 31.95
C ALA A 246 -10.28 -2.35 32.70
N ARG A 247 -11.17 -1.69 33.45
CA ARG A 247 -12.28 -2.36 34.15
C ARG A 247 -13.29 -2.99 33.20
N MET A 248 -13.59 -2.35 32.08
CA MET A 248 -14.47 -2.92 31.04
C MET A 248 -13.85 -4.20 30.47
N LEU A 249 -12.58 -4.15 30.07
CA LEU A 249 -11.86 -5.31 29.53
C LEU A 249 -11.76 -6.44 30.58
N GLU A 250 -11.52 -6.11 31.86
CA GLU A 250 -11.52 -7.07 32.98
C GLU A 250 -12.88 -7.74 33.13
N LYS A 251 -13.98 -6.98 33.11
CA LYS A 251 -15.34 -7.53 33.17
C LYS A 251 -15.62 -8.48 32.01
N LEU A 252 -15.10 -8.18 30.81
CA LEU A 252 -15.22 -9.02 29.62
C LEU A 252 -14.20 -10.17 29.60
N ARG A 253 -13.35 -10.31 30.64
CA ARG A 253 -12.24 -11.28 30.72
C ARG A 253 -11.24 -11.15 29.57
N ILE A 254 -11.05 -9.94 29.08
CA ILE A 254 -10.10 -9.61 28.00
C ILE A 254 -8.76 -9.18 28.64
N GLU A 255 -7.67 -9.85 28.28
CA GLU A 255 -6.31 -9.50 28.74
C GLU A 255 -5.90 -8.12 28.20
N PHE A 256 -5.59 -7.16 29.09
CA PHE A 256 -5.12 -5.84 28.69
C PHE A 256 -3.59 -5.75 28.76
N THR A 257 -2.95 -5.56 27.62
CA THR A 257 -1.50 -5.43 27.49
C THR A 257 -1.09 -4.14 26.78
N ARG A 258 0.19 -3.80 26.87
CA ARG A 258 0.76 -2.57 26.31
C ARG A 258 2.12 -2.78 25.67
N SER A 259 2.45 -1.91 24.72
CA SER A 259 3.76 -1.88 24.07
C SER A 259 4.90 -1.68 25.07
N ARG A 260 5.99 -2.41 24.87
CA ARG A 260 7.22 -2.25 25.65
C ARG A 260 7.92 -0.95 25.30
N PRO A 261 8.66 -0.31 26.22
CA PRO A 261 9.38 0.92 25.94
C PRO A 261 10.38 0.73 24.80
N ARG A 262 10.44 1.67 23.88
CA ARG A 262 11.37 1.68 22.73
C ARG A 262 11.24 0.47 21.80
N ARG A 263 10.09 -0.24 21.81
CA ARG A 263 9.77 -1.36 20.93
C ARG A 263 8.62 -0.98 20.00
N SER A 264 8.91 -0.14 19.01
CA SER A 264 7.94 0.31 17.99
C SER A 264 7.25 -0.83 17.25
N ASN A 265 7.85 -2.03 17.22
CA ASN A 265 7.25 -3.19 16.57
C ASN A 265 6.09 -3.82 17.34
N ASP A 266 5.91 -3.51 18.62
CA ASP A 266 4.86 -4.12 19.44
C ASP A 266 3.46 -3.66 18.98
N ASN A 267 3.29 -2.45 18.43
CA ASN A 267 2.04 -1.97 17.82
C ASN A 267 2.15 -1.66 16.30
N GLY A 268 3.25 -2.01 15.67
CA GLY A 268 3.54 -1.68 14.27
C GLY A 268 2.48 -2.16 13.26
N LEU A 269 1.66 -3.17 13.60
CA LEU A 269 0.55 -3.59 12.75
C LEU A 269 -0.54 -2.50 12.68
N ALA A 270 -1.03 -2.01 13.82
CA ALA A 270 -2.05 -0.97 13.86
C ALA A 270 -1.53 0.35 13.27
N GLU A 271 -0.30 0.76 13.58
CA GLU A 271 0.33 1.94 12.98
C GLU A 271 0.42 1.86 11.44
N THR A 272 0.80 0.69 10.91
CA THR A 272 0.87 0.47 9.46
C THR A 272 -0.52 0.59 8.81
N LYS A 273 -1.55 0.04 9.45
CA LYS A 273 -2.93 0.12 9.00
C LYS A 273 -3.47 1.56 9.05
N ASN A 274 -3.14 2.34 10.09
CA ASN A 274 -3.49 3.76 10.18
C ASN A 274 -3.01 4.56 8.96
N GLY A 275 -1.77 4.35 8.53
CA GLY A 275 -1.24 4.98 7.32
C GLY A 275 -1.88 4.48 6.03
N ALA A 276 -2.08 3.17 5.93
CA ALA A 276 -2.56 2.51 4.72
C ALA A 276 -4.08 2.64 4.51
N ILE A 277 -4.87 2.84 5.56
CA ILE A 277 -6.32 2.89 5.55
C ILE A 277 -6.82 4.26 5.96
N VAL A 278 -6.71 4.61 7.24
CA VAL A 278 -7.33 5.79 7.82
C VAL A 278 -6.85 7.06 7.12
N ARG A 279 -5.53 7.27 7.05
CA ARG A 279 -4.95 8.45 6.41
C ARG A 279 -5.18 8.50 4.90
N LYS A 280 -5.23 7.36 4.25
CA LYS A 280 -5.48 7.27 2.82
C LYS A 280 -6.94 7.61 2.46
N LEU A 281 -7.89 7.21 3.30
CA LEU A 281 -9.32 7.44 3.07
C LEU A 281 -9.78 8.82 3.53
N PHE A 282 -9.34 9.26 4.69
CA PHE A 282 -9.84 10.48 5.35
C PHE A 282 -8.88 11.67 5.25
N GLY A 283 -7.61 11.43 4.85
CA GLY A 283 -6.61 12.49 4.70
C GLY A 283 -6.06 12.99 6.05
N TYR A 284 -5.56 14.22 6.04
CA TYR A 284 -4.94 14.89 7.20
C TYR A 284 -5.67 16.16 7.63
N GLY A 285 -6.63 16.62 6.83
CA GLY A 285 -7.39 17.82 7.09
C GLY A 285 -8.25 17.70 8.34
N HIS A 286 -8.57 18.84 8.97
CA HIS A 286 -9.47 18.90 10.11
C HIS A 286 -10.89 18.42 9.73
N ILE A 287 -11.45 17.53 10.55
CA ILE A 287 -12.85 17.12 10.47
C ILE A 287 -13.49 17.39 11.83
N ALA A 288 -14.53 18.21 11.82
CA ALA A 288 -15.17 18.64 13.06
C ALA A 288 -15.80 17.46 13.82
N GLN A 289 -15.67 17.46 15.13
CA GLN A 289 -16.10 16.40 16.06
C GLN A 289 -17.57 16.00 15.89
N ARG A 290 -18.47 16.95 15.59
CA ARG A 290 -19.91 16.69 15.36
C ARG A 290 -20.23 15.68 14.26
N HIS A 291 -19.26 15.37 13.41
CA HIS A 291 -19.44 14.41 12.31
C HIS A 291 -19.12 12.95 12.70
N ALA A 292 -18.66 12.68 13.92
CA ALA A 292 -18.22 11.35 14.35
C ALA A 292 -19.28 10.25 14.11
N ALA A 293 -20.56 10.51 14.40
CA ALA A 293 -21.64 9.54 14.18
C ALA A 293 -21.77 9.15 12.70
N ARG A 294 -21.63 10.12 11.77
CA ARG A 294 -21.68 9.84 10.33
C ARG A 294 -20.50 9.01 9.85
N PHE A 295 -19.31 9.29 10.42
CA PHE A 295 -18.13 8.48 10.13
C PHE A 295 -18.28 7.05 10.68
N ASN A 296 -18.91 6.87 11.85
CA ASN A 296 -19.18 5.54 12.39
C ASN A 296 -20.14 4.73 11.52
N THR A 297 -21.21 5.37 11.01
CA THR A 297 -22.11 4.72 10.06
C THR A 297 -21.34 4.29 8.79
N PHE A 298 -20.55 5.20 8.21
CA PHE A 298 -19.74 4.88 7.05
C PHE A 298 -18.72 3.75 7.32
N CYS A 299 -18.05 3.78 8.47
CA CYS A 299 -17.10 2.72 8.82
C CYS A 299 -17.80 1.37 8.97
N ARG A 300 -18.91 1.31 9.67
CA ARG A 300 -19.66 0.07 9.92
C ARG A 300 -20.28 -0.52 8.65
N GLU A 301 -20.88 0.31 7.79
CA GLU A 301 -21.65 -0.15 6.65
C GLU A 301 -20.82 -0.41 5.41
N TYR A 302 -19.72 0.32 5.22
CA TYR A 302 -18.91 0.23 4.00
C TYR A 302 -17.44 -0.13 4.26
N LEU A 303 -16.77 0.59 5.18
CA LEU A 303 -15.34 0.44 5.34
C LEU A 303 -14.94 -0.90 5.96
N ASN A 304 -15.54 -1.25 7.11
CA ASN A 304 -15.17 -2.46 7.84
C ASN A 304 -15.49 -3.75 7.05
N PRO A 305 -16.66 -3.87 6.37
CA PRO A 305 -16.90 -4.99 5.47
C PRO A 305 -15.88 -5.05 4.32
N PHE A 306 -15.58 -3.93 3.67
CA PHE A 306 -14.59 -3.89 2.61
C PHE A 306 -13.20 -4.35 3.08
N LEU A 307 -12.75 -3.88 4.24
CA LEU A 307 -11.43 -4.25 4.79
C LEU A 307 -11.31 -5.75 5.06
N ASN A 308 -12.38 -6.37 5.53
CA ASN A 308 -12.35 -7.75 6.02
C ASN A 308 -12.70 -8.79 4.96
N PHE A 309 -13.55 -8.44 4.02
CA PHE A 309 -14.04 -9.36 3.00
C PHE A 309 -13.37 -9.19 1.63
N HIS A 310 -12.97 -7.96 1.28
CA HIS A 310 -12.59 -7.63 -0.10
C HIS A 310 -11.17 -7.07 -0.26
N ARG A 311 -10.51 -6.69 0.84
CA ARG A 311 -9.18 -6.08 0.77
C ARG A 311 -8.08 -7.04 1.22
N PRO A 312 -7.29 -7.63 0.29
CA PRO A 312 -6.23 -8.54 0.66
C PRO A 312 -5.12 -7.88 1.48
N CYS A 313 -4.63 -8.61 2.46
CA CYS A 313 -3.48 -8.31 3.30
C CYS A 313 -2.33 -9.28 3.00
N LEU A 314 -1.10 -8.88 3.33
CA LEU A 314 0.06 -9.76 3.28
C LEU A 314 0.26 -10.44 4.63
N PHE A 315 0.37 -11.77 4.61
CA PHE A 315 0.68 -12.55 5.80
C PHE A 315 2.11 -13.06 5.76
N ALA A 316 2.77 -13.06 6.92
CA ALA A 316 4.12 -13.60 7.07
C ALA A 316 4.06 -15.11 7.26
N THR A 317 4.99 -15.82 6.64
CA THR A 317 5.30 -17.22 6.94
C THR A 317 6.58 -17.25 7.77
N ASP A 318 6.54 -17.89 8.93
CA ASP A 318 7.70 -18.08 9.79
C ASP A 318 8.59 -19.18 9.21
N LYS A 319 9.89 -18.85 9.02
CA LYS A 319 10.90 -19.79 8.55
C LYS A 319 12.13 -19.74 9.44
N PRO A 320 12.81 -20.88 9.64
CA PRO A 320 14.13 -20.88 10.27
C PRO A 320 15.09 -19.96 9.50
N ASP A 321 15.86 -19.15 10.20
CA ASP A 321 16.88 -18.30 9.57
C ASP A 321 18.11 -19.18 9.22
N PRO A 322 18.44 -19.36 7.93
CA PRO A 322 19.57 -20.19 7.53
C PRO A 322 20.93 -19.65 8.00
N LYS A 323 21.01 -18.35 8.36
CA LYS A 323 22.24 -17.69 8.81
C LYS A 323 22.39 -17.65 10.34
N LYS A 324 21.31 -17.93 11.09
CA LYS A 324 21.31 -17.87 12.57
C LYS A 324 20.46 -18.99 13.12
N PRO A 325 21.08 -20.15 13.50
CA PRO A 325 20.38 -21.28 14.10
C PRO A 325 19.55 -20.85 15.32
N GLY A 326 18.31 -21.31 15.40
CA GLY A 326 17.39 -20.98 16.48
C GLY A 326 16.63 -19.66 16.30
N ARG A 327 16.90 -18.87 15.22
CA ARG A 327 16.13 -17.66 14.91
C ARG A 327 15.07 -17.92 13.86
N ILE A 328 13.86 -17.43 14.10
CA ILE A 328 12.77 -17.42 13.13
C ILE A 328 12.82 -16.10 12.34
N LYS A 329 12.75 -16.22 11.01
CA LYS A 329 12.65 -15.09 10.08
C LYS A 329 11.25 -15.07 9.48
N ARG A 330 10.57 -13.93 9.56
CA ARG A 330 9.29 -13.68 8.87
C ARG A 330 9.53 -13.40 7.40
N VAL A 331 8.91 -14.20 6.53
CA VAL A 331 9.00 -14.07 5.08
C VAL A 331 7.62 -13.76 4.51
N TYR A 332 7.52 -12.67 3.77
CA TYR A 332 6.30 -12.26 3.07
C TYR A 332 6.41 -12.64 1.59
N ARG A 333 5.45 -13.42 1.10
CA ARG A 333 5.39 -13.83 -0.30
C ARG A 333 4.10 -13.30 -0.91
N ALA A 334 4.17 -12.94 -2.20
CA ALA A 334 3.00 -12.45 -2.93
C ALA A 334 1.82 -13.43 -2.93
N ARG A 335 2.12 -14.73 -2.97
CA ARG A 335 1.10 -15.80 -2.93
C ARG A 335 0.39 -15.95 -1.59
N ASP A 336 0.96 -15.39 -0.52
CA ASP A 336 0.41 -15.43 0.84
C ASP A 336 -0.52 -14.21 1.09
N ALA A 337 -0.85 -13.44 0.03
CA ALA A 337 -1.85 -12.38 0.10
C ALA A 337 -3.25 -12.99 0.07
N MET A 338 -4.07 -12.65 1.06
CA MET A 338 -5.47 -13.09 1.18
C MET A 338 -6.28 -12.07 1.99
N THR A 339 -7.60 -12.15 1.95
CA THR A 339 -8.44 -11.30 2.79
C THR A 339 -8.36 -11.74 4.26
N PRO A 340 -8.72 -10.87 5.24
CA PRO A 340 -8.85 -11.29 6.62
C PRO A 340 -9.80 -12.47 6.82
N LEU A 341 -10.91 -12.52 6.07
CA LEU A 341 -11.83 -13.66 6.10
C LEU A 341 -11.17 -14.95 5.59
N ASP A 342 -10.50 -14.89 4.43
CA ASP A 342 -9.78 -16.05 3.90
C ASP A 342 -8.70 -16.54 4.89
N LYS A 343 -8.04 -15.60 5.58
CA LYS A 343 -7.07 -15.94 6.61
C LYS A 343 -7.73 -16.62 7.80
N LEU A 344 -8.85 -16.11 8.28
CA LEU A 344 -9.62 -16.72 9.36
C LEU A 344 -10.04 -18.15 8.98
N ALA A 345 -10.63 -18.32 7.81
CA ALA A 345 -11.07 -19.62 7.31
C ALA A 345 -9.90 -20.62 7.12
N SER A 346 -8.69 -20.13 6.85
CA SER A 346 -7.49 -20.96 6.70
C SER A 346 -6.90 -21.48 8.01
N LEU A 347 -7.38 -21.01 9.17
CA LEU A 347 -6.87 -21.45 10.46
C LEU A 347 -7.36 -22.87 10.79
N PRO A 348 -6.51 -23.71 11.39
CA PRO A 348 -6.97 -24.97 11.95
C PRO A 348 -8.10 -24.73 12.96
N ASP A 349 -9.18 -25.49 12.84
CA ASP A 349 -10.34 -25.38 13.75
C ASP A 349 -10.98 -23.97 13.81
N ALA A 350 -10.98 -23.23 12.70
CA ALA A 350 -11.50 -21.87 12.65
C ALA A 350 -12.88 -21.69 13.31
N ALA A 351 -13.76 -22.66 13.12
CA ALA A 351 -15.11 -22.65 13.71
C ALA A 351 -15.11 -22.60 15.25
N LYS A 352 -14.07 -23.09 15.91
CA LYS A 352 -13.96 -23.04 17.38
C LYS A 352 -13.66 -21.64 17.95
N PHE A 353 -13.20 -20.74 17.10
CA PHE A 353 -12.90 -19.37 17.51
C PHE A 353 -14.08 -18.44 17.32
N MET A 354 -15.08 -18.86 16.54
CA MET A 354 -16.24 -18.05 16.22
C MET A 354 -17.09 -17.74 17.44
N ARG A 355 -17.67 -16.56 17.47
CA ARG A 355 -18.67 -16.19 18.48
C ARG A 355 -19.95 -16.97 18.26
N GLU A 356 -20.67 -17.23 19.35
CA GLU A 356 -21.97 -17.88 19.29
C GLU A 356 -22.91 -17.15 18.32
N GLY A 357 -23.56 -17.88 17.44
CA GLY A 357 -24.48 -17.36 16.45
C GLY A 357 -23.84 -16.81 15.17
N ILE A 358 -22.50 -16.88 15.01
CA ILE A 358 -21.80 -16.48 13.79
C ILE A 358 -21.09 -17.70 13.21
N THR A 359 -21.34 -17.98 11.93
CA THR A 359 -20.66 -19.08 11.21
C THR A 359 -19.73 -18.56 10.12
N LEU A 360 -18.79 -19.40 9.66
CA LEU A 360 -17.95 -19.06 8.52
C LEU A 360 -18.76 -19.00 7.23
N GLU A 361 -19.80 -19.81 7.13
CA GLU A 361 -20.74 -19.84 6.02
C GLU A 361 -21.44 -18.50 5.86
N ASP A 362 -22.00 -17.95 6.94
CA ASP A 362 -22.63 -16.62 6.94
C ASP A 362 -21.68 -15.54 6.47
N LEU A 363 -20.42 -15.58 6.96
CA LEU A 363 -19.40 -14.61 6.54
C LEU A 363 -19.00 -14.76 5.07
N HIS A 364 -18.94 -15.97 4.54
CA HIS A 364 -18.68 -16.20 3.12
C HIS A 364 -19.84 -15.74 2.24
N GLU A 365 -21.08 -15.96 2.66
CA GLU A 365 -22.25 -15.45 1.96
C GLU A 365 -22.21 -13.92 1.86
N LEU A 366 -21.92 -13.23 2.96
CA LEU A 366 -21.73 -11.77 2.97
C LEU A 366 -20.58 -11.33 2.05
N ALA A 367 -19.45 -12.04 2.07
CA ALA A 367 -18.28 -11.71 1.28
C ALA A 367 -18.44 -11.95 -0.23
N THR A 368 -19.39 -12.80 -0.64
CA THR A 368 -19.67 -13.11 -2.04
C THR A 368 -20.86 -12.36 -2.62
N ALA A 369 -21.61 -11.61 -1.79
CA ALA A 369 -22.73 -10.79 -2.23
C ALA A 369 -22.30 -9.68 -3.22
N LEU A 370 -21.09 -9.18 -3.08
CA LEU A 370 -20.45 -8.21 -3.98
C LEU A 370 -19.08 -8.73 -4.42
N THR A 371 -18.67 -8.37 -5.63
CA THR A 371 -17.27 -8.58 -6.03
C THR A 371 -16.35 -7.58 -5.32
N ASP A 372 -15.06 -7.89 -5.23
CA ASP A 372 -14.06 -7.00 -4.60
C ASP A 372 -14.07 -5.60 -5.24
N VAL A 373 -14.28 -5.52 -6.55
CA VAL A 373 -14.32 -4.24 -7.28
C VAL A 373 -15.60 -3.48 -6.98
N GLN A 374 -16.75 -4.15 -6.99
CA GLN A 374 -18.05 -3.52 -6.64
C GLN A 374 -18.04 -2.98 -5.21
N ALA A 375 -17.58 -3.76 -4.25
CA ALA A 375 -17.44 -3.32 -2.86
C ALA A 375 -16.51 -2.09 -2.72
N ALA A 376 -15.44 -2.04 -3.51
CA ALA A 376 -14.53 -0.90 -3.55
C ALA A 376 -15.18 0.35 -4.18
N GLU A 377 -16.01 0.18 -5.20
CA GLU A 377 -16.75 1.26 -5.86
C GLU A 377 -17.80 1.82 -4.92
N GLU A 378 -18.61 0.97 -4.27
CA GLU A 378 -19.59 1.38 -3.25
C GLU A 378 -18.95 2.14 -2.10
N LEU A 379 -17.80 1.64 -1.57
CA LEU A 379 -17.02 2.36 -0.56
C LEU A 379 -16.62 3.76 -1.03
N ASN A 380 -16.13 3.90 -2.28
CA ASN A 380 -15.70 5.19 -2.82
C ASN A 380 -16.90 6.14 -3.02
N GLU A 381 -18.04 5.66 -3.46
CA GLU A 381 -19.25 6.44 -3.60
C GLU A 381 -19.78 6.92 -2.25
N ALA A 382 -19.86 6.01 -1.27
CA ALA A 382 -20.27 6.33 0.10
C ALA A 382 -19.30 7.35 0.74
N ARG A 383 -17.97 7.19 0.53
CA ARG A 383 -16.99 8.16 1.00
C ARG A 383 -17.20 9.53 0.37
N ASN A 384 -17.41 9.60 -0.94
CA ASN A 384 -17.65 10.86 -1.64
C ASN A 384 -18.94 11.53 -1.16
N ALA A 385 -20.00 10.75 -0.90
CA ALA A 385 -21.25 11.24 -0.33
C ALA A 385 -21.05 11.76 1.11
N LEU A 386 -20.26 11.06 1.93
CA LEU A 386 -19.88 11.49 3.28
C LEU A 386 -19.18 12.86 3.23
N PHE A 387 -18.15 13.03 2.39
CA PHE A 387 -17.39 14.27 2.32
C PHE A 387 -18.16 15.44 1.68
N ARG A 388 -19.13 15.20 0.80
CA ARG A 388 -20.05 16.27 0.36
C ARG A 388 -20.88 16.85 1.50
N ARG A 389 -21.22 16.04 2.51
CA ARG A 389 -22.00 16.43 3.69
C ARG A 389 -21.15 16.96 4.85
N VAL A 390 -19.84 16.86 4.72
CA VAL A 390 -18.82 17.33 5.66
C VAL A 390 -17.95 18.34 4.92
N PRO A 391 -18.39 19.59 4.78
CA PRO A 391 -17.63 20.58 4.05
C PRO A 391 -16.28 20.74 4.74
N ALA A 392 -15.19 20.44 4.03
CA ALA A 392 -13.89 20.97 4.37
C ALA A 392 -14.04 22.49 4.23
N ARG A 393 -14.04 23.23 5.34
CA ARG A 393 -13.80 24.67 5.26
C ARG A 393 -12.37 24.78 4.71
N THR A 394 -12.27 25.18 3.45
CA THR A 394 -11.02 25.70 2.89
C THR A 394 -10.59 26.85 3.77
N ALA A 395 -9.34 26.75 4.26
CA ALA A 395 -8.66 27.83 4.95
C ALA A 395 -8.56 29.07 4.04
#